data_ee4ec44f5ff43ad969e93ff6f371d520
#
_entry.id   ee4ec44f5ff43ad969e93ff6f371d520
#
_cell.length_a   1.000
_cell.length_b   1.000
_cell.length_c   1.000
_cell.angle_alpha   90.00
_cell.angle_beta   90.00
_cell.angle_gamma   90.00
#
_symmetry.space_group_name_H-M   'P 1'
#
loop_
_entity.id
_entity.type
_entity.pdbx_description
1 polymer ?
#
loop_
_entity_poly.entity_id
_entity_poly.type
_entity_poly.pdbx_seq_one_letter_code
_entity_poly.pdbx_strand_id
1 'polypeptide(L)'
;FYYSEAINTVEKLQPGLPVIISDGWWPQQWADWVKEKHFSEIVVIDSHVYRCFSDSDKSKDANSIIKDLPNTVNFPHEDADYTVGEFSGVLDGQTWNKTSGDRDAIVQKYVQTQADVFSHVASWGWFFWTLQFEYGDGGEWGLAPMMQKGNLPKRPHGDDLQVDKKKIDSIIHEHEAYWNGKGKNFEHWRFEDGIKTAVDDIIAFRKFDNSLIGRWHSWKSQRRAEYVSAKKDSEFMWEWDQGYQRGLDEFNKY
;
A
#
# COMPACT_ATOMS: atom_id res chain seq x y z
N PHE A 1 6.93 -15.64 20.10
CA PHE A 1 8.31 -16.13 20.17
C PHE A 1 8.96 -16.23 18.77
N TYR A 2 8.43 -17.05 17.86
CA TYR A 2 9.04 -17.30 16.54
C TYR A 2 9.30 -16.03 15.73
N TYR A 3 8.30 -15.19 15.51
CA TYR A 3 8.47 -13.96 14.72
C TYR A 3 9.45 -12.98 15.37
N SER A 4 9.46 -12.84 16.71
CA SER A 4 10.44 -11.97 17.38
C SER A 4 11.87 -12.42 17.10
N GLU A 5 12.16 -13.72 17.20
CA GLU A 5 13.50 -14.25 16.92
C GLU A 5 13.88 -14.08 15.44
N ALA A 6 12.94 -14.31 14.52
CA ALA A 6 13.16 -14.13 13.09
C ALA A 6 13.48 -12.67 12.75
N ILE A 7 12.67 -11.73 13.23
CA ILE A 7 12.85 -10.28 13.00
C ILE A 7 14.19 -9.83 13.58
N ASN A 8 14.49 -10.13 14.85
CA ASN A 8 15.76 -9.78 15.48
C ASN A 8 16.98 -10.39 14.77
N THR A 9 16.82 -11.57 14.18
CA THR A 9 17.91 -12.20 13.41
C THR A 9 18.14 -11.48 12.10
N VAL A 10 17.07 -11.13 11.37
CA VAL A 10 17.16 -10.37 10.12
C VAL A 10 17.78 -8.99 10.39
N GLU A 11 17.31 -8.29 11.43
CA GLU A 11 17.85 -6.99 11.84
C GLU A 11 19.38 -7.02 12.08
N LYS A 12 19.86 -8.05 12.77
CA LYS A 12 21.30 -8.22 13.03
C LYS A 12 22.13 -8.51 11.78
N LEU A 13 21.57 -9.28 10.84
CA LEU A 13 22.28 -9.73 9.64
C LEU A 13 22.17 -8.73 8.49
N GLN A 14 21.03 -8.10 8.34
CA GLN A 14 20.73 -7.17 7.25
C GLN A 14 19.83 -6.03 7.77
N PRO A 15 20.40 -5.05 8.49
CA PRO A 15 19.63 -3.90 8.97
C PRO A 15 18.92 -3.16 7.83
N GLY A 16 17.69 -2.76 8.06
CA GLY A 16 16.84 -2.05 7.09
C GLY A 16 16.09 -2.98 6.11
N LEU A 17 16.25 -4.31 6.22
CA LEU A 17 15.46 -5.24 5.41
C LEU A 17 14.06 -5.42 6.01
N PRO A 18 12.98 -5.04 5.31
CA PRO A 18 11.61 -5.26 5.79
C PRO A 18 11.31 -6.75 5.98
N VAL A 19 10.60 -7.07 7.05
CA VAL A 19 10.18 -8.45 7.35
C VAL A 19 8.68 -8.56 7.21
N ILE A 20 8.23 -9.49 6.38
CA ILE A 20 6.81 -9.77 6.17
C ILE A 20 6.42 -10.97 7.02
N ILE A 21 5.36 -10.84 7.82
CA ILE A 21 4.81 -11.91 8.67
C ILE A 21 3.37 -12.21 8.28
N SER A 22 2.95 -13.47 8.33
CA SER A 22 1.56 -13.85 8.09
C SER A 22 0.67 -13.46 9.27
N ASP A 23 -0.54 -12.97 8.99
CA ASP A 23 -1.53 -12.61 10.00
C ASP A 23 -2.28 -13.82 10.59
N GLY A 24 -2.19 -14.99 9.95
CA GLY A 24 -2.96 -16.15 10.35
C GLY A 24 -4.48 -15.86 10.54
N TRP A 25 -5.02 -14.93 9.74
CA TRP A 25 -6.38 -14.38 9.77
C TRP A 25 -6.75 -13.54 11.01
N TRP A 26 -5.74 -13.03 11.75
CA TRP A 26 -5.92 -12.16 12.91
C TRP A 26 -5.13 -10.83 12.76
N PRO A 27 -5.42 -10.02 11.73
CA PRO A 27 -4.61 -8.82 11.42
C PRO A 27 -4.53 -7.84 12.59
N GLN A 28 -5.63 -7.61 13.33
CA GLN A 28 -5.62 -6.71 14.48
C GLN A 28 -4.65 -7.17 15.58
N GLN A 29 -4.66 -8.48 15.90
CA GLN A 29 -3.76 -9.03 16.93
C GLN A 29 -2.30 -8.79 16.58
N TRP A 30 -1.94 -8.95 15.31
CA TRP A 30 -0.57 -8.73 14.87
C TRP A 30 -0.20 -7.26 14.79
N ALA A 31 -1.12 -6.37 14.45
CA ALA A 31 -0.88 -4.93 14.52
C ALA A 31 -0.60 -4.48 15.97
N ASP A 32 -1.43 -4.92 16.92
CA ASP A 32 -1.25 -4.63 18.34
C ASP A 32 0.12 -5.16 18.83
N TRP A 33 0.48 -6.38 18.39
CA TRP A 33 1.77 -6.99 18.74
C TRP A 33 2.97 -6.23 18.13
N VAL A 34 2.91 -5.82 16.87
CA VAL A 34 3.97 -5.03 16.22
C VAL A 34 4.16 -3.70 16.97
N LYS A 35 3.06 -3.03 17.29
CA LYS A 35 3.05 -1.79 18.06
C LYS A 35 3.66 -1.96 19.45
N GLU A 36 3.29 -3.04 20.16
CA GLU A 36 3.84 -3.37 21.50
C GLU A 36 5.35 -3.61 21.48
N LYS A 37 5.85 -4.28 20.44
CA LYS A 37 7.26 -4.72 20.37
C LYS A 37 8.23 -3.63 19.98
N HIS A 38 7.77 -2.53 19.36
CA HIS A 38 8.62 -1.41 18.94
C HIS A 38 9.88 -1.86 18.17
N PHE A 39 9.71 -2.73 17.17
CA PHE A 39 10.82 -3.15 16.32
C PHE A 39 11.47 -1.94 15.64
N SER A 40 12.80 -1.96 15.48
CA SER A 40 13.53 -0.95 14.72
C SER A 40 13.37 -1.14 13.21
N GLU A 41 13.08 -2.37 12.78
CA GLU A 41 12.86 -2.73 11.38
C GLU A 41 11.39 -2.61 11.00
N ILE A 42 11.15 -2.42 9.69
CA ILE A 42 9.80 -2.38 9.13
C ILE A 42 9.23 -3.80 9.16
N VAL A 43 8.15 -3.97 9.91
CA VAL A 43 7.37 -5.22 9.94
C VAL A 43 6.08 -5.01 9.17
N VAL A 44 5.85 -5.85 8.17
CA VAL A 44 4.67 -5.82 7.30
C VAL A 44 3.81 -7.04 7.59
N ILE A 45 2.52 -6.84 7.74
CA ILE A 45 1.56 -7.92 7.98
C ILE A 45 0.97 -8.36 6.64
N ASP A 46 1.13 -9.64 6.34
CA ASP A 46 0.58 -10.27 5.14
C ASP A 46 -0.77 -10.91 5.42
N SER A 47 -1.81 -10.39 4.76
CA SER A 47 -3.18 -10.88 4.86
C SER A 47 -3.62 -11.52 3.55
N HIS A 48 -4.20 -12.71 3.62
CA HIS A 48 -4.82 -13.40 2.49
C HIS A 48 -6.34 -13.22 2.56
N VAL A 49 -6.91 -12.54 1.56
CA VAL A 49 -8.31 -12.13 1.59
C VAL A 49 -9.15 -12.92 0.59
N TYR A 50 -9.97 -13.83 1.09
CA TYR A 50 -10.90 -14.64 0.30
C TYR A 50 -12.32 -14.61 0.88
N ARG A 51 -13.31 -14.54 0.00
CA ARG A 51 -14.74 -14.50 0.37
C ARG A 51 -15.50 -15.72 -0.15
N CYS A 52 -14.79 -16.85 -0.31
CA CYS A 52 -15.36 -18.10 -0.83
C CYS A 52 -15.28 -19.28 0.13
N PHE A 53 -14.62 -19.14 1.29
CA PHE A 53 -14.40 -20.28 2.19
C PHE A 53 -15.31 -20.30 3.41
N SER A 54 -15.64 -19.14 3.99
CA SER A 54 -16.46 -19.08 5.21
C SER A 54 -17.94 -19.36 4.94
N ASP A 55 -18.62 -20.00 5.90
CA ASP A 55 -20.07 -20.23 5.80
C ASP A 55 -20.85 -18.91 5.77
N SER A 56 -20.35 -17.89 6.45
CA SER A 56 -20.92 -16.53 6.40
C SER A 56 -20.92 -15.96 4.98
N ASP A 57 -19.82 -16.09 4.24
CA ASP A 57 -19.74 -15.61 2.87
C ASP A 57 -20.56 -16.47 1.92
N LYS A 58 -20.51 -17.80 2.06
CA LYS A 58 -21.34 -18.73 1.27
C LYS A 58 -22.84 -18.50 1.45
N SER A 59 -23.26 -17.94 2.58
CA SER A 59 -24.67 -17.62 2.85
C SER A 59 -25.20 -16.41 2.08
N LYS A 60 -24.30 -15.54 1.57
CA LYS A 60 -24.62 -14.29 0.87
C LYS A 60 -24.63 -14.47 -0.65
N ASP A 61 -25.33 -13.58 -1.36
CA ASP A 61 -25.15 -13.39 -2.79
C ASP A 61 -23.90 -12.53 -3.09
N ALA A 62 -23.40 -12.54 -4.33
CA ALA A 62 -22.19 -11.83 -4.71
C ALA A 62 -22.30 -10.31 -4.55
N ASN A 63 -23.45 -9.70 -4.83
CA ASN A 63 -23.63 -8.26 -4.69
C ASN A 63 -23.56 -7.82 -3.22
N SER A 64 -24.09 -8.63 -2.31
CA SER A 64 -23.97 -8.40 -0.87
C SER A 64 -22.50 -8.48 -0.41
N ILE A 65 -21.73 -9.46 -0.89
CA ILE A 65 -20.30 -9.57 -0.60
C ILE A 65 -19.56 -8.32 -1.10
N ILE A 66 -19.80 -7.90 -2.34
CA ILE A 66 -19.18 -6.70 -2.93
C ILE A 66 -19.48 -5.46 -2.09
N LYS A 67 -20.72 -5.29 -1.68
CA LYS A 67 -21.14 -4.16 -0.85
C LYS A 67 -20.47 -4.15 0.53
N ASP A 68 -20.22 -5.31 1.09
CA ASP A 68 -19.63 -5.46 2.43
C ASP A 68 -18.11 -5.30 2.44
N LEU A 69 -17.42 -5.43 1.30
CA LEU A 69 -15.95 -5.39 1.22
C LEU A 69 -15.33 -4.18 1.95
N PRO A 70 -15.75 -2.94 1.72
CA PRO A 70 -15.15 -1.78 2.38
C PRO A 70 -15.29 -1.80 3.91
N ASN A 71 -16.26 -2.52 4.44
CA ASN A 71 -16.54 -2.59 5.87
C ASN A 71 -15.92 -3.84 6.54
N THR A 72 -15.58 -4.85 5.76
CA THR A 72 -15.10 -6.15 6.27
C THR A 72 -13.61 -6.36 6.05
N VAL A 73 -13.00 -5.62 5.13
CA VAL A 73 -11.54 -5.55 4.95
C VAL A 73 -11.07 -4.26 5.60
N ASN A 74 -10.77 -4.35 6.89
CA ASN A 74 -10.31 -3.21 7.66
C ASN A 74 -9.00 -3.61 8.37
N PHE A 75 -7.90 -3.05 7.89
CA PHE A 75 -6.59 -3.21 8.51
C PHE A 75 -6.30 -1.97 9.35
N PRO A 76 -5.82 -2.12 10.60
CA PRO A 76 -5.46 -0.99 11.45
C PRO A 76 -4.14 -0.35 10.99
N HIS A 77 -4.17 0.31 9.84
CA HIS A 77 -3.01 0.85 9.12
C HIS A 77 -2.30 2.02 9.84
N GLU A 78 -2.88 2.56 10.90
CA GLU A 78 -2.20 3.55 11.76
C GLU A 78 -1.13 2.90 12.64
N ASP A 79 -1.24 1.59 12.90
CA ASP A 79 -0.40 0.85 13.84
C ASP A 79 0.61 -0.08 13.15
N ALA A 80 0.38 -0.46 11.89
CA ALA A 80 1.24 -1.38 11.14
C ALA A 80 1.10 -1.22 9.63
N ASP A 81 2.13 -1.65 8.89
CA ASP A 81 2.08 -1.78 7.44
C ASP A 81 1.45 -3.11 7.03
N TYR A 82 0.71 -3.12 5.92
CA TYR A 82 0.00 -4.29 5.41
C TYR A 82 0.29 -4.56 3.94
N THR A 83 0.31 -5.84 3.59
CA THR A 83 0.16 -6.32 2.21
C THR A 83 -1.01 -7.30 2.13
N VAL A 84 -1.72 -7.32 1.01
CA VAL A 84 -2.63 -8.42 0.67
C VAL A 84 -1.87 -9.38 -0.23
N GLY A 85 -1.27 -10.42 0.37
CA GLY A 85 -0.43 -11.39 -0.34
C GLY A 85 -1.21 -12.27 -1.30
N GLU A 86 -2.50 -12.48 -1.03
CA GLU A 86 -3.37 -13.27 -1.91
C GLU A 86 -4.80 -12.75 -1.93
N PHE A 87 -5.37 -12.68 -3.13
CA PHE A 87 -6.81 -12.59 -3.39
C PHE A 87 -7.12 -13.09 -4.81
N SER A 88 -8.40 -13.34 -5.11
CA SER A 88 -8.83 -13.76 -6.45
C SER A 88 -10.23 -13.24 -6.81
N GLY A 89 -10.68 -13.55 -8.03
CA GLY A 89 -12.05 -13.23 -8.48
C GLY A 89 -13.11 -14.27 -8.10
N VAL A 90 -12.71 -15.32 -7.38
CA VAL A 90 -13.59 -16.48 -7.13
C VAL A 90 -14.56 -16.23 -5.99
N LEU A 91 -15.79 -16.69 -6.16
CA LEU A 91 -16.80 -16.86 -5.12
C LEU A 91 -17.36 -18.30 -5.14
N ASP A 92 -17.87 -18.75 -3.99
CA ASP A 92 -18.40 -20.10 -3.84
C ASP A 92 -19.65 -20.36 -4.71
N GLY A 93 -19.85 -21.60 -5.12
CA GLY A 93 -21.03 -22.00 -5.89
C GLY A 93 -22.36 -21.71 -5.19
N GLN A 94 -22.40 -21.79 -3.85
CA GLN A 94 -23.60 -21.45 -3.08
C GLN A 94 -23.91 -19.95 -3.14
N THR A 95 -22.89 -19.10 -3.20
CA THR A 95 -23.03 -17.65 -3.44
C THR A 95 -23.61 -17.41 -4.82
N TRP A 96 -23.07 -18.06 -5.85
CA TRP A 96 -23.56 -17.94 -7.22
C TRP A 96 -25.00 -18.41 -7.38
N ASN A 97 -25.43 -19.47 -6.68
CA ASN A 97 -26.81 -19.95 -6.67
C ASN A 97 -27.83 -18.92 -6.15
N LYS A 98 -27.37 -17.94 -5.37
CA LYS A 98 -28.20 -16.85 -4.82
C LYS A 98 -28.07 -15.55 -5.61
N THR A 99 -27.16 -15.50 -6.57
CA THR A 99 -26.81 -14.29 -7.30
C THR A 99 -27.57 -14.24 -8.62
N SER A 100 -28.23 -13.11 -8.88
CA SER A 100 -28.87 -12.84 -10.16
C SER A 100 -28.05 -11.83 -10.98
N GLY A 101 -28.08 -11.97 -12.30
CA GLY A 101 -27.42 -11.05 -13.22
C GLY A 101 -26.29 -11.71 -14.02
N ASP A 102 -25.57 -10.89 -14.79
CA ASP A 102 -24.44 -11.33 -15.60
C ASP A 102 -23.23 -11.62 -14.70
N ARG A 103 -22.78 -12.89 -14.71
CA ARG A 103 -21.67 -13.34 -13.87
C ARG A 103 -20.37 -12.62 -14.20
N ASP A 104 -20.04 -12.43 -15.48
CA ASP A 104 -18.79 -11.77 -15.87
C ASP A 104 -18.76 -10.31 -15.41
N ALA A 105 -19.87 -9.60 -15.53
CA ALA A 105 -19.99 -8.22 -15.03
C ALA A 105 -19.87 -8.15 -13.49
N ILE A 106 -20.44 -9.12 -12.79
CA ILE A 106 -20.37 -9.20 -11.32
C ILE A 106 -18.94 -9.54 -10.87
N VAL A 107 -18.27 -10.49 -11.53
CA VAL A 107 -16.86 -10.83 -11.24
C VAL A 107 -15.96 -9.62 -11.51
N GLN A 108 -16.16 -8.90 -12.62
CA GLN A 108 -15.42 -7.67 -12.88
C GLN A 108 -15.59 -6.66 -11.73
N LYS A 109 -16.82 -6.40 -11.33
CA LYS A 109 -17.12 -5.48 -10.22
C LYS A 109 -16.48 -5.96 -8.90
N TYR A 110 -16.53 -7.27 -8.62
CA TYR A 110 -15.94 -7.85 -7.42
C TYR A 110 -14.42 -7.65 -7.37
N VAL A 111 -13.72 -7.99 -8.45
CA VAL A 111 -12.26 -7.85 -8.54
C VAL A 111 -11.84 -6.38 -8.45
N GLN A 112 -12.52 -5.49 -9.17
CA GLN A 112 -12.23 -4.06 -9.12
C GLN A 112 -12.47 -3.47 -7.72
N THR A 113 -13.59 -3.82 -7.06
CA THR A 113 -13.87 -3.36 -5.70
C THR A 113 -12.83 -3.86 -4.70
N GLN A 114 -12.38 -5.12 -4.82
CA GLN A 114 -11.27 -5.64 -3.99
C GLN A 114 -10.00 -4.82 -4.20
N ALA A 115 -9.59 -4.63 -5.45
CA ALA A 115 -8.37 -3.88 -5.78
C ALA A 115 -8.44 -2.42 -5.27
N ASP A 116 -9.60 -1.77 -5.37
CA ASP A 116 -9.81 -0.41 -4.86
C ASP A 116 -9.69 -0.39 -3.32
N VAL A 117 -10.36 -1.29 -2.62
CA VAL A 117 -10.26 -1.40 -1.15
C VAL A 117 -8.82 -1.67 -0.72
N PHE A 118 -8.16 -2.67 -1.33
CA PHE A 118 -6.79 -3.03 -0.96
C PHE A 118 -5.78 -1.91 -1.25
N SER A 119 -6.00 -1.13 -2.31
CA SER A 119 -5.14 0.02 -2.61
C SER A 119 -5.21 1.12 -1.54
N HIS A 120 -6.30 1.17 -0.76
CA HIS A 120 -6.44 2.11 0.35
C HIS A 120 -5.89 1.58 1.68
N VAL A 121 -5.99 0.27 1.94
CA VAL A 121 -5.68 -0.30 3.26
C VAL A 121 -4.36 -1.07 3.30
N ALA A 122 -3.83 -1.53 2.16
CA ALA A 122 -2.59 -2.27 2.08
C ALA A 122 -1.45 -1.38 1.58
N SER A 123 -0.71 -0.75 2.50
CA SER A 123 0.40 0.17 2.20
C SER A 123 1.51 -0.48 1.35
N TRP A 124 1.69 -1.79 1.45
CA TRP A 124 2.64 -2.58 0.67
C TRP A 124 2.00 -3.24 -0.57
N GLY A 125 0.72 -2.92 -0.86
CA GLY A 125 -0.02 -3.33 -2.04
C GLY A 125 -0.59 -4.73 -1.96
N TRP A 126 -0.95 -5.27 -3.13
CA TRP A 126 -1.71 -6.51 -3.21
C TRP A 126 -1.23 -7.39 -4.36
N PHE A 127 -1.44 -8.71 -4.24
CA PHE A 127 -1.03 -9.72 -5.20
C PHE A 127 -2.21 -10.62 -5.52
N PHE A 128 -2.44 -10.83 -6.82
CA PHE A 128 -3.51 -11.70 -7.29
C PHE A 128 -3.07 -13.18 -7.29
N TRP A 129 -3.88 -14.05 -6.74
CA TRP A 129 -3.66 -15.47 -6.76
C TRP A 129 -4.53 -16.12 -7.83
N THR A 130 -3.94 -16.64 -8.94
CA THR A 130 -2.50 -16.78 -9.15
C THR A 130 -2.14 -16.53 -10.62
N LEU A 131 -0.86 -16.26 -10.87
CA LEU A 131 -0.38 -15.94 -12.21
C LEU A 131 -0.63 -17.07 -13.20
N GLN A 132 -0.31 -18.32 -12.81
CA GLN A 132 -0.33 -19.48 -13.71
C GLN A 132 -0.76 -20.75 -12.99
N PHE A 133 -1.52 -21.59 -13.68
CA PHE A 133 -1.88 -22.93 -13.26
C PHE A 133 -1.09 -23.96 -14.05
N GLU A 134 -0.90 -25.15 -13.47
CA GLU A 134 -0.31 -26.28 -14.17
C GLU A 134 -1.22 -26.77 -15.29
N TYR A 135 -2.54 -26.77 -15.05
CA TYR A 135 -3.55 -27.19 -16.00
C TYR A 135 -4.64 -26.13 -16.16
N GLY A 136 -4.92 -25.76 -17.43
CA GLY A 136 -5.94 -24.75 -17.73
C GLY A 136 -5.53 -23.33 -17.34
N ASP A 137 -6.47 -22.38 -17.47
CA ASP A 137 -6.25 -20.96 -17.21
C ASP A 137 -6.65 -20.52 -15.77
N GLY A 138 -7.26 -21.42 -15.00
CA GLY A 138 -7.73 -21.16 -13.66
C GLY A 138 -9.01 -20.32 -13.55
N GLY A 139 -9.58 -19.83 -14.64
CA GLY A 139 -10.81 -19.03 -14.62
C GLY A 139 -10.71 -17.82 -13.70
N GLU A 140 -11.62 -17.72 -12.71
CA GLU A 140 -11.66 -16.63 -11.73
C GLU A 140 -10.48 -16.65 -10.73
N TRP A 141 -9.72 -17.75 -10.64
CA TRP A 141 -8.45 -17.85 -9.92
C TRP A 141 -7.25 -17.38 -10.74
N GLY A 142 -7.37 -17.34 -12.08
CA GLY A 142 -6.26 -17.07 -12.97
C GLY A 142 -6.07 -15.58 -13.27
N LEU A 143 -4.86 -15.05 -13.06
CA LEU A 143 -4.53 -13.67 -13.41
C LEU A 143 -4.72 -13.40 -14.91
N ALA A 144 -4.22 -14.30 -15.78
CA ALA A 144 -4.27 -14.11 -17.22
C ALA A 144 -5.71 -13.97 -17.76
N PRO A 145 -6.68 -14.87 -17.46
CA PRO A 145 -8.06 -14.68 -17.89
C PRO A 145 -8.71 -13.44 -17.28
N MET A 146 -8.38 -13.05 -16.05
CA MET A 146 -8.90 -11.82 -15.45
C MET A 146 -8.38 -10.56 -16.15
N MET A 147 -7.13 -10.56 -16.58
CA MET A 147 -6.56 -9.47 -17.38
C MET A 147 -7.19 -9.40 -18.78
N GLN A 148 -7.34 -10.55 -19.46
CA GLN A 148 -7.95 -10.62 -20.79
C GLN A 148 -9.40 -10.12 -20.82
N LYS A 149 -10.16 -10.39 -19.76
CA LYS A 149 -11.53 -9.90 -19.58
C LYS A 149 -11.60 -8.43 -19.10
N GLY A 150 -10.47 -7.78 -18.81
CA GLY A 150 -10.44 -6.43 -18.29
C GLY A 150 -10.98 -6.31 -16.86
N ASN A 151 -10.93 -7.38 -16.07
CA ASN A 151 -11.46 -7.41 -14.72
C ASN A 151 -10.52 -6.77 -13.69
N LEU A 152 -9.21 -6.76 -13.98
CA LEU A 152 -8.24 -6.07 -13.13
C LEU A 152 -8.21 -4.56 -13.44
N PRO A 153 -7.97 -3.72 -12.44
CA PRO A 153 -7.76 -2.31 -12.68
C PRO A 153 -6.55 -2.11 -13.61
N LYS A 154 -6.66 -1.14 -14.48
CA LYS A 154 -5.51 -0.72 -15.29
C LYS A 154 -4.43 -0.20 -14.36
N ARG A 155 -3.17 -0.47 -14.73
CA ARG A 155 -2.03 0.13 -14.05
C ARG A 155 -2.20 1.66 -14.06
N PRO A 156 -2.02 2.33 -12.92
CA PRO A 156 -2.08 3.79 -12.89
C PRO A 156 -0.98 4.40 -13.77
N HIS A 157 -1.39 5.17 -14.77
CA HIS A 157 -0.51 6.02 -15.55
C HIS A 157 -0.73 7.47 -15.13
N GLY A 158 0.35 8.21 -14.95
CA GLY A 158 0.25 9.64 -14.70
C GLY A 158 0.16 10.43 -16.00
N ASP A 159 -0.34 11.64 -15.91
CA ASP A 159 -0.20 12.65 -16.96
C ASP A 159 1.27 13.04 -17.17
N ASP A 160 1.59 13.75 -18.27
CA ASP A 160 2.93 14.27 -18.50
C ASP A 160 3.39 15.11 -17.30
N LEU A 161 4.46 14.67 -16.67
CA LEU A 161 4.97 15.30 -15.46
C LEU A 161 5.52 16.70 -15.78
N GLN A 162 4.88 17.70 -15.22
CA GLN A 162 5.37 19.09 -15.24
C GLN A 162 5.94 19.43 -13.85
N VAL A 163 7.25 19.35 -13.70
CA VAL A 163 7.93 19.81 -12.48
C VAL A 163 8.33 21.27 -12.66
N ASP A 164 7.54 22.17 -12.07
CA ASP A 164 7.89 23.59 -12.02
C ASP A 164 8.73 23.89 -10.77
N LYS A 165 9.99 24.28 -10.98
CA LYS A 165 10.88 24.66 -9.90
C LYS A 165 10.31 25.81 -9.06
N LYS A 166 9.64 26.78 -9.67
CA LYS A 166 9.02 27.90 -8.94
C LYS A 166 7.93 27.42 -7.99
N LYS A 167 7.22 26.37 -8.39
CA LYS A 167 6.20 25.75 -7.52
C LYS A 167 6.83 25.08 -6.31
N ILE A 168 7.95 24.36 -6.49
CA ILE A 168 8.71 23.76 -5.39
C ILE A 168 9.22 24.86 -4.45
N ASP A 169 9.84 25.90 -4.99
CA ASP A 169 10.35 27.03 -4.20
C ASP A 169 9.23 27.73 -3.41
N SER A 170 8.03 27.88 -4.01
CA SER A 170 6.86 28.45 -3.33
C SER A 170 6.41 27.60 -2.15
N ILE A 171 6.34 26.27 -2.34
CA ILE A 171 5.92 25.33 -1.27
C ILE A 171 6.92 25.35 -0.10
N ILE A 172 8.22 25.39 -0.39
CA ILE A 172 9.27 25.49 0.64
C ILE A 172 9.10 26.80 1.42
N HIS A 173 8.91 27.89 0.72
CA HIS A 173 8.76 29.21 1.33
C HIS A 173 7.49 29.33 2.19
N GLU A 174 6.38 28.72 1.75
CA GLU A 174 5.13 28.63 2.53
C GLU A 174 5.34 27.88 3.84
N HIS A 175 6.07 26.74 3.82
CA HIS A 175 6.42 25.98 5.00
C HIS A 175 7.27 26.81 5.97
N GLU A 176 8.35 27.43 5.49
CA GLU A 176 9.22 28.28 6.30
C GLU A 176 8.45 29.45 6.92
N ALA A 177 7.64 30.16 6.13
CA ALA A 177 6.84 31.29 6.59
C ALA A 177 5.84 30.88 7.68
N TYR A 178 5.24 29.69 7.55
CA TYR A 178 4.30 29.18 8.54
C TYR A 178 4.97 28.87 9.89
N TRP A 179 6.17 28.32 9.87
CA TRP A 179 6.84 27.86 11.10
C TRP A 179 7.75 28.91 11.74
N ASN A 180 8.35 29.85 10.97
CA ASN A 180 9.28 30.87 11.47
C ASN A 180 8.73 31.75 12.61
N GLY A 181 7.42 31.89 12.74
CA GLY A 181 6.79 32.64 13.83
C GLY A 181 6.54 31.84 15.11
N LYS A 182 6.91 30.56 15.19
CA LYS A 182 6.50 29.64 16.26
C LYS A 182 7.57 29.29 17.30
N GLY A 183 8.67 30.03 17.33
CA GLY A 183 9.58 30.13 18.48
C GLY A 183 10.58 28.99 18.67
N LYS A 184 10.86 28.17 17.64
CA LYS A 184 11.89 27.12 17.65
C LYS A 184 12.88 27.34 16.51
N ASN A 185 14.10 26.83 16.66
CA ASN A 185 15.08 26.72 15.57
C ASN A 185 14.77 25.46 14.75
N PHE A 186 13.76 25.55 13.89
CA PHE A 186 13.37 24.44 13.02
C PHE A 186 14.46 24.11 11.98
N GLU A 187 14.46 22.88 11.50
CA GLU A 187 15.39 22.38 10.50
C GLU A 187 14.72 22.36 9.09
N HIS A 188 14.25 23.54 8.61
CA HIS A 188 13.48 23.65 7.35
C HIS A 188 14.17 23.05 6.13
N TRP A 189 15.50 22.94 6.15
CA TRP A 189 16.25 22.23 5.12
C TRP A 189 15.85 20.74 5.01
N ARG A 190 15.32 20.14 6.08
CA ARG A 190 14.79 18.77 6.03
C ARG A 190 13.50 18.72 5.21
N PHE A 191 12.62 19.71 5.34
CA PHE A 191 11.43 19.81 4.50
C PHE A 191 11.81 19.95 3.03
N GLU A 192 12.78 20.81 2.72
CA GLU A 192 13.32 20.98 1.38
C GLU A 192 13.91 19.67 0.83
N ASP A 193 14.72 18.96 1.62
CA ASP A 193 15.28 17.66 1.24
C ASP A 193 14.16 16.62 1.00
N GLY A 194 13.11 16.60 1.85
CA GLY A 194 11.96 15.70 1.71
C GLY A 194 11.22 15.92 0.39
N ILE A 195 10.88 17.16 0.06
CA ILE A 195 10.17 17.47 -1.19
C ILE A 195 11.02 17.17 -2.42
N LYS A 196 12.33 17.47 -2.38
CA LYS A 196 13.25 17.14 -3.47
C LYS A 196 13.36 15.62 -3.67
N THR A 197 13.48 14.85 -2.58
CA THR A 197 13.52 13.40 -2.66
C THR A 197 12.25 12.85 -3.30
N ALA A 198 11.07 13.32 -2.90
CA ALA A 198 9.80 12.92 -3.51
C ALA A 198 9.76 13.23 -5.02
N VAL A 199 10.19 14.41 -5.41
CA VAL A 199 10.22 14.82 -6.83
C VAL A 199 11.18 13.95 -7.65
N ASP A 200 12.37 13.67 -7.14
CA ASP A 200 13.35 12.81 -7.80
C ASP A 200 12.81 11.38 -7.98
N ASP A 201 12.14 10.85 -6.95
CA ASP A 201 11.48 9.54 -7.01
C ASP A 201 10.34 9.55 -8.05
N ILE A 202 9.49 10.57 -8.07
CA ILE A 202 8.41 10.71 -9.06
C ILE A 202 8.99 10.74 -10.47
N ILE A 203 10.04 11.51 -10.71
CA ILE A 203 10.72 11.57 -12.02
C ILE A 203 11.26 10.19 -12.41
N ALA A 204 11.85 9.45 -11.47
CA ALA A 204 12.37 8.12 -11.73
C ALA A 204 11.25 7.12 -12.10
N PHE A 205 10.13 7.15 -11.38
CA PHE A 205 8.95 6.31 -11.69
C PHE A 205 8.31 6.67 -13.02
N ARG A 206 8.22 7.96 -13.36
CA ARG A 206 7.67 8.42 -14.66
C ARG A 206 8.49 7.94 -15.86
N LYS A 207 9.79 7.75 -15.70
CA LYS A 207 10.64 7.17 -16.77
C LYS A 207 10.26 5.72 -17.10
N PHE A 208 9.60 5.02 -16.20
CA PHE A 208 9.13 3.66 -16.41
C PHE A 208 7.65 3.68 -16.79
N ASP A 209 7.38 3.77 -18.09
CA ASP A 209 6.04 3.73 -18.66
C ASP A 209 5.06 4.72 -17.98
N ASN A 210 5.53 5.92 -17.74
CA ASN A 210 4.79 7.01 -17.09
C ASN A 210 4.10 6.59 -15.77
N SER A 211 4.77 5.74 -14.99
CA SER A 211 4.21 5.19 -13.75
C SER A 211 4.09 6.23 -12.65
N LEU A 212 3.07 6.06 -11.82
CA LEU A 212 2.98 6.74 -10.52
C LEU A 212 3.70 5.92 -9.45
N ILE A 213 4.15 6.59 -8.39
CA ILE A 213 4.55 5.91 -7.17
C ILE A 213 3.28 5.38 -6.51
N GLY A 214 2.99 4.10 -6.71
CA GLY A 214 2.06 3.35 -5.86
C GLY A 214 2.78 2.95 -4.58
N ARG A 215 2.10 2.41 -3.58
CA ARG A 215 2.75 1.93 -2.33
C ARG A 215 3.75 2.95 -1.75
N TRP A 216 3.42 4.21 -1.82
CA TRP A 216 4.33 5.30 -1.44
C TRP A 216 4.71 5.26 0.04
N HIS A 217 3.91 4.64 0.91
CA HIS A 217 4.22 4.45 2.33
C HIS A 217 5.51 3.65 2.52
N SER A 218 5.62 2.49 1.87
CA SER A 218 6.81 1.66 1.94
C SER A 218 8.02 2.34 1.30
N TRP A 219 7.80 3.00 0.18
CA TRP A 219 8.86 3.74 -0.50
C TRP A 219 9.37 4.91 0.35
N LYS A 220 8.46 5.67 0.95
CA LYS A 220 8.80 6.73 1.90
C LYS A 220 9.59 6.21 3.10
N SER A 221 9.17 5.08 3.68
CA SER A 221 9.87 4.47 4.83
C SER A 221 11.31 4.12 4.49
N GLN A 222 11.54 3.51 3.32
CA GLN A 222 12.89 3.22 2.83
C GLN A 222 13.70 4.52 2.65
N ARG A 223 13.17 5.52 1.96
CA ARG A 223 13.84 6.81 1.75
C ARG A 223 14.15 7.52 3.05
N ARG A 224 13.24 7.43 4.01
CA ARG A 224 13.45 7.98 5.36
C ARG A 224 14.61 7.31 6.08
N ALA A 225 14.70 5.98 6.02
CA ALA A 225 15.80 5.24 6.61
C ALA A 225 17.15 5.60 5.96
N GLU A 226 17.21 5.69 4.62
CA GLU A 226 18.39 6.14 3.88
C GLU A 226 18.78 7.58 4.29
N TYR A 227 17.80 8.48 4.41
CA TYR A 227 18.03 9.85 4.81
C TYR A 227 18.58 9.96 6.24
N VAL A 228 17.98 9.25 7.20
CA VAL A 228 18.45 9.22 8.59
C VAL A 228 19.87 8.65 8.67
N SER A 229 20.18 7.60 7.91
CA SER A 229 21.53 7.05 7.83
C SER A 229 22.55 8.09 7.34
N ALA A 230 22.20 8.92 6.38
CA ALA A 230 23.09 9.92 5.77
C ALA A 230 23.18 11.23 6.57
N LYS A 231 22.05 11.72 7.11
CA LYS A 231 21.92 13.06 7.72
C LYS A 231 21.70 13.04 9.22
N LYS A 232 21.59 11.87 9.83
CA LYS A 232 21.24 11.59 11.23
C LYS A 232 19.81 11.98 11.58
N ASP A 233 19.30 11.33 12.62
CA ASP A 233 17.99 11.62 13.20
C ASP A 233 17.99 12.92 13.98
N SER A 234 16.81 13.55 14.10
CA SER A 234 16.58 14.71 14.95
C SER A 234 15.11 14.80 15.36
N GLU A 235 14.81 15.64 16.35
CA GLU A 235 13.43 15.93 16.75
C GLU A 235 12.61 16.59 15.61
N PHE A 236 13.28 17.06 14.53
CA PHE A 236 12.67 17.72 13.39
C PHE A 236 12.55 16.79 12.14
N MET A 237 12.71 15.48 12.29
CA MET A 237 12.50 14.54 11.18
C MET A 237 11.10 14.60 10.58
N TRP A 238 10.12 15.04 11.34
CA TRP A 238 8.77 15.29 10.85
C TRP A 238 8.72 16.34 9.72
N GLU A 239 9.69 17.27 9.65
CA GLU A 239 9.78 18.23 8.54
C GLU A 239 10.12 17.51 7.22
N TRP A 240 11.05 16.56 7.25
CA TRP A 240 11.33 15.73 6.10
C TRP A 240 10.11 14.91 5.68
N ASP A 241 9.42 14.30 6.65
CA ASP A 241 8.21 13.52 6.42
C ASP A 241 7.10 14.36 5.76
N GLN A 242 6.91 15.60 6.21
CA GLN A 242 5.97 16.53 5.60
C GLN A 242 6.39 16.98 4.20
N GLY A 243 7.68 17.25 4.00
CA GLY A 243 8.22 17.62 2.69
C GLY A 243 8.02 16.53 1.65
N TYR A 244 8.35 15.29 2.00
CA TYR A 244 8.15 14.14 1.13
C TYR A 244 6.67 13.95 0.78
N GLN A 245 5.79 13.98 1.79
CA GLN A 245 4.35 13.89 1.58
C GLN A 245 3.84 15.02 0.69
N ARG A 246 4.25 16.24 0.94
CA ARG A 246 3.85 17.41 0.14
C ARG A 246 4.28 17.30 -1.32
N GLY A 247 5.46 16.74 -1.57
CA GLY A 247 5.93 16.42 -2.92
C GLY A 247 5.05 15.41 -3.64
N LEU A 248 4.64 14.33 -2.95
CA LEU A 248 3.70 13.35 -3.50
C LEU A 248 2.33 13.97 -3.81
N ASP A 249 1.77 14.71 -2.86
CA ASP A 249 0.44 15.32 -3.00
C ASP A 249 0.38 16.31 -4.17
N GLU A 250 1.50 16.97 -4.45
CA GLU A 250 1.56 17.97 -5.53
C GLU A 250 1.88 17.36 -6.90
N PHE A 251 2.79 16.38 -6.97
CA PHE A 251 3.36 15.94 -8.25
C PHE A 251 3.09 14.47 -8.61
N ASN A 252 2.66 13.62 -7.68
CA ASN A 252 2.36 12.21 -7.97
C ASN A 252 0.87 12.03 -8.35
N LYS A 253 0.40 12.82 -9.31
CA LYS A 253 -1.02 12.85 -9.73
C LYS A 253 -1.24 12.11 -11.04
N TYR A 254 -2.49 11.66 -11.22
CA TYR A 254 -3.01 11.12 -12.47
C TYR A 254 -3.10 12.20 -13.54
#